data_30ac596480d1eacaee650ba20ad2edfe
#
_entry.id   30ac596480d1eacaee650ba20ad2edfe
#
_cell.length_a   1.000
_cell.length_b   1.000
_cell.length_c   1.000
_cell.angle_alpha   90.00
_cell.angle_beta   90.00
_cell.angle_gamma   90.00
#
_symmetry.space_group_name_H-M   'P 1'
#
loop_
_entity.id
_entity.type
_entity.pdbx_description
1 polymer ?
#
loop_
_entity_poly.entity_id
_entity_poly.type
_entity_poly.pdbx_seq_one_letter_code
_entity_poly.pdbx_strand_id
1 'polypeptide(L)' 'MFEISKYKKSNVKISIRLPENMNATLRKIAKKENMSFNNVIVSCIQNSLDEMDLKKYDNVDIYGENNLI' A
#
# COMPACT_ATOMS: atom_id res chain seq x y z
N MET A 1 -5.24 4.67 13.04
CA MET A 1 -4.02 4.19 12.77
C MET A 1 -4.03 3.06 11.83
N PHE A 2 -3.06 2.94 11.02
CA PHE A 2 -3.03 1.93 10.01
C PHE A 2 -2.52 0.62 10.55
N GLU A 3 -2.99 -0.48 9.97
CA GLU A 3 -2.51 -1.74 10.36
C GLU A 3 -1.85 -2.38 9.26
N ILE A 4 -0.88 -3.18 9.48
CA ILE A 4 -0.21 -3.74 8.46
C ILE A 4 -0.19 -5.14 8.50
N SER A 5 -0.81 -5.88 8.88
CA SER A 5 -0.61 -7.22 9.17
C SER A 5 -0.65 -8.22 8.11
N LYS A 6 -1.46 -8.05 7.12
CA LYS A 6 -1.61 -9.10 6.16
C LYS A 6 -0.50 -9.26 5.17
N TYR A 7 0.22 -8.24 4.92
CA TYR A 7 1.22 -8.27 3.87
C TYR A 7 2.61 -8.37 4.44
N LYS A 8 3.50 -8.99 3.68
CA LYS A 8 4.86 -9.18 4.14
C LYS A 8 5.66 -7.91 4.02
N LYS A 9 6.91 -7.98 4.37
CA LYS A 9 7.74 -6.79 4.38
C LYS A 9 7.82 -6.12 3.03
N SER A 10 8.02 -4.83 3.05
CA SER A 10 8.12 -4.04 1.83
C SER A 10 9.52 -4.16 1.27
N ASN A 11 9.77 -5.21 0.55
CA ASN A 11 11.09 -5.40 0.00
C ASN A 11 11.14 -5.36 -1.53
N VAL A 12 10.07 -4.94 -2.17
CA VAL A 12 10.09 -4.77 -3.61
C VAL A 12 10.04 -3.29 -3.91
N LYS A 13 11.02 -2.81 -4.65
CA LYS A 13 11.10 -1.39 -4.91
C LYS A 13 10.42 -1.05 -6.22
N ILE A 14 9.56 -0.08 -6.22
CA ILE A 14 8.93 0.38 -7.45
C ILE A 14 8.95 1.90 -7.46
N SER A 15 8.65 2.48 -8.59
CA SER A 15 8.57 3.92 -8.71
C SER A 15 7.23 4.28 -9.29
N ILE A 16 6.62 5.32 -8.77
CA ILE A 16 5.36 5.79 -9.33
C ILE A 16 5.40 7.30 -9.33
N ARG A 17 4.54 7.90 -10.12
CA ARG A 17 4.42 9.33 -10.16
C ARG A 17 3.06 9.69 -9.60
N LEU A 18 3.02 10.70 -8.77
CA LEU A 18 1.79 11.14 -8.14
C LEU A 18 1.51 12.58 -8.51
N PRO A 19 0.24 12.96 -8.60
CA PRO A 19 -0.11 14.37 -8.77
C PRO A 19 0.45 15.15 -7.57
N GLU A 20 0.81 16.39 -7.81
CA GLU A 20 1.41 17.18 -6.75
C GLU A 20 0.57 17.28 -5.51
N ASN A 21 -0.71 17.54 -5.65
CA ASN A 21 -1.55 17.72 -4.48
C ASN A 21 -1.74 16.41 -3.72
N MET A 22 -1.73 15.29 -4.41
CA MET A 22 -1.82 14.01 -3.74
C MET A 22 -0.55 13.75 -2.94
N ASN A 23 0.58 14.07 -3.54
CA ASN A 23 1.85 13.90 -2.86
C ASN A 23 1.90 14.77 -1.61
N ALA A 24 1.44 16.01 -1.71
CA ALA A 24 1.44 16.91 -0.56
C ALA A 24 0.53 16.40 0.55
N THR A 25 -0.62 15.87 0.18
CA THR A 25 -1.55 15.34 1.15
C THR A 25 -0.96 14.16 1.90
N LEU A 26 -0.32 13.26 1.17
CA LEU A 26 0.28 12.10 1.80
C LEU A 26 1.41 12.49 2.74
N ARG A 27 2.17 13.51 2.37
CA ARG A 27 3.25 13.96 3.24
C ARG A 27 2.72 14.60 4.50
N LYS A 28 1.59 15.29 4.42
CA LYS A 28 0.98 15.86 5.60
C LYS A 28 0.50 14.76 6.53
N ILE A 29 -0.07 13.71 5.98
CA ILE A 29 -0.53 12.60 6.76
C ILE A 29 0.64 11.93 7.47
N ALA A 30 1.73 11.74 6.75
CA ALA A 30 2.91 11.11 7.33
C ALA A 30 3.38 11.90 8.54
N LYS A 31 3.41 13.21 8.41
CA LYS A 31 3.88 14.04 9.47
C LYS A 31 2.92 14.00 10.65
N LYS A 32 1.63 14.07 10.39
CA LYS A 32 0.67 14.10 11.44
C LYS A 32 0.61 12.77 12.19
N GLU A 33 0.75 11.67 11.49
CA GLU A 33 0.70 10.36 12.10
C GLU A 33 2.06 9.88 12.58
N ASN A 34 3.07 10.67 12.36
CA ASN A 34 4.44 10.33 12.75
C ASN A 34 4.86 9.02 12.09
N MET A 35 4.61 8.90 10.81
CA MET A 35 4.94 7.72 10.05
C MET A 35 5.86 8.10 8.90
N SER A 36 6.58 7.16 8.36
CA SER A 36 7.39 7.46 7.19
C SER A 36 6.46 7.59 5.99
N PHE A 37 6.90 8.34 5.00
CA PHE A 37 6.12 8.54 3.79
C PHE A 37 5.84 7.20 3.13
N ASN A 38 6.83 6.34 3.09
CA ASN A 38 6.67 5.03 2.49
C ASN A 38 5.59 4.22 3.21
N ASN A 39 5.57 4.27 4.52
CA ASN A 39 4.57 3.53 5.28
C ASN A 39 3.17 4.06 5.05
N VAL A 40 3.02 5.37 4.87
CA VAL A 40 1.72 5.93 4.58
C VAL A 40 1.23 5.41 3.24
N ILE A 41 2.10 5.39 2.25
CA ILE A 41 1.72 4.93 0.94
C ILE A 41 1.33 3.45 0.98
N VAL A 42 2.12 2.65 1.63
CA VAL A 42 1.83 1.23 1.73
C VAL A 42 0.51 1.00 2.44
N SER A 43 0.25 1.76 3.49
CA SER A 43 -0.99 1.62 4.23
C SER A 43 -2.19 2.00 3.39
N CYS A 44 -2.06 3.05 2.61
CA CYS A 44 -3.15 3.47 1.74
C CYS A 44 -3.44 2.42 0.68
N ILE A 45 -2.39 1.85 0.12
CA ILE A 45 -2.57 0.81 -0.88
C ILE A 45 -3.21 -0.42 -0.25
N GLN A 46 -2.76 -0.77 0.93
CA GLN A 46 -3.31 -1.92 1.62
C GLN A 46 -4.80 -1.73 1.90
N ASN A 47 -5.18 -0.55 2.36
CA ASN A 47 -6.58 -0.27 2.60
C ASN A 47 -7.40 -0.35 1.32
N SER A 48 -6.85 0.14 0.23
CA SER A 48 -7.55 0.07 -1.03
C SER A 48 -7.74 -1.37 -1.47
N LEU A 49 -6.71 -2.18 -1.31
CA LEU A 49 -6.80 -3.58 -1.69
C LEU A 49 -7.82 -4.31 -0.83
N ASP A 50 -7.89 -3.96 0.44
CA ASP A 50 -8.85 -4.60 1.33
C ASP A 50 -10.27 -4.31 0.93
N GLU A 51 -10.50 -3.18 0.30
CA GLU A 51 -11.83 -2.83 -0.11
C GLU A 51 -12.18 -3.29 -1.50
N MET A 52 -11.24 -3.78 -2.26
CA MET A 52 -11.49 -4.23 -3.60
C MET A 52 -11.96 -5.66 -3.61
N ASP A 53 -12.71 -6.02 -4.62
CA ASP A 53 -13.15 -7.38 -4.77
C ASP A 53 -12.08 -8.11 -5.56
N LEU A 54 -11.12 -8.64 -4.90
CA LEU A 54 -9.99 -9.26 -5.56
C LEU A 54 -10.36 -10.56 -6.26
N LYS A 55 -11.53 -11.08 -6.01
CA LYS A 55 -11.92 -12.29 -6.69
C LYS A 55 -12.13 -12.06 -8.17
N LYS A 56 -12.28 -10.80 -8.55
CA LYS A 56 -12.44 -10.52 -9.96
C LYS A 56 -11.15 -10.75 -10.69
N TYR A 57 -10.04 -10.81 -10.02
CA TYR A 57 -8.76 -10.91 -10.67
C TYR A 57 -8.21 -12.31 -10.41
N ASP A 58 -8.57 -13.23 -11.29
CA ASP A 58 -8.10 -14.58 -11.13
C ASP A 58 -6.61 -14.62 -11.09
N ASN A 59 -6.06 -15.46 -10.43
CA ASN A 59 -4.61 -15.64 -10.40
C ASN A 59 -3.87 -14.56 -9.65
N VAL A 60 -4.56 -13.73 -8.89
CA VAL A 60 -3.86 -12.76 -8.09
C VAL A 60 -3.35 -13.46 -6.86
N ASP A 61 -2.08 -13.29 -6.57
CA ASP A 61 -1.47 -13.91 -5.41
C ASP A 61 -1.73 -13.00 -4.23
N ILE A 62 -2.86 -13.12 -3.62
CA ILE A 62 -3.22 -12.25 -2.51
C ILE A 62 -2.35 -12.56 -1.34
N TYR A 63 -1.81 -11.59 -0.72
CA TYR A 63 -0.96 -11.70 0.47
C TYR A 63 0.37 -12.40 0.20
N GLY A 64 0.70 -12.60 -1.05
CA GLY A 64 2.01 -13.13 -1.40
C GLY A 64 2.22 -14.54 -0.99
N GLU A 65 1.17 -15.33 -0.94
CA GLU A 65 1.36 -16.62 -0.53
C GLU A 65 1.72 -17.56 -1.58
N ASN A 66 1.39 -17.42 -2.74
CA ASN A 66 1.67 -18.32 -3.70
C ASN A 66 2.62 -18.00 -4.53
N ASN A 67 3.21 -17.31 -4.58
CA ASN A 67 4.18 -16.91 -5.27
C ASN A 67 4.42 -17.50 -6.42
N LEU A 68 3.97 -17.62 -6.99
CA LEU A 68 4.12 -18.03 -8.01
C LEU A 68 4.85 -17.89 -8.85
N ILE A 69 5.09 -17.79 -9.17
CA ILE A 69 5.79 -17.59 -9.96
C ILE A 69 6.22 -17.39 -10.36
#